data_b4c2d507883a62e00758c63a2a6ca96b
#
_entry.id   b4c2d507883a62e00758c63a2a6ca96b
#
_cell.length_a   1.000
_cell.length_b   1.000
_cell.length_c   1.000
_cell.angle_alpha   90.00
_cell.angle_beta   90.00
_cell.angle_gamma   90.00
#
_symmetry.space_group_name_H-M   'P 1'
#
loop_
_entity.id
_entity.type
_entity.pdbx_description
1 polymer ?
#
loop_
_entity_poly.entity_id
_entity_poly.type
_entity_poly.pdbx_seq_one_letter_code
_entity_poly.pdbx_strand_id
1 'polypeptide(L)'
;MPSKVPKESSKRLGTFRERLRTFESMVNNYSHSTPKLMRSTFKILFYINKNKVKTDGTTAILCRITIDGANVVMSTGESIAPHEWSVKRGETTDKKTNQRLQAFREEIEQGYNNLLYRYGAVSAELLKNHLQGVDKAPTTLLATSRAEVQRQSEEVEKSKSESTYLQNGYSDRQLRNFVQSRGEEDLPLTAVTMGFFDNYRFYLKRENYAPATINKHLCWLSRLMYRAVSQGTIRFNPFEGAKYETVERKPRFLSKGDVAKLLAFPLQDEGAELSRRMFLLSVFTGLAFADLQSLRVSQIETNSEGKRYIRKARQKTEVESLIPLHPIAEQVLELYLKEGDSSYHKVFPDTMSKNQLIAHLKAIGLACGIRTPLTWHVARHSFGTLTLEAGIPMESIAKMMGHASISSTQIYAQITDQKIARDMDRLMRKME
;
A
#
# COMPACT_ATOMS: atom_id res chain seq x y z
N MET A 1 66.01 36.85 -6.42
CA MET A 1 64.78 36.83 -7.21
C MET A 1 63.72 36.16 -6.37
N PRO A 2 62.67 36.83 -5.89
CA PRO A 2 61.61 36.24 -5.11
C PRO A 2 60.46 35.78 -6.04
N SER A 3 60.02 34.53 -5.82
CA SER A 3 58.93 33.86 -6.52
C SER A 3 57.54 34.48 -6.20
N LYS A 4 56.77 34.76 -7.24
CA LYS A 4 55.40 35.25 -7.16
C LYS A 4 54.45 34.14 -6.68
N VAL A 5 53.73 34.39 -5.59
CA VAL A 5 52.59 33.57 -5.13
C VAL A 5 51.32 34.04 -5.90
N PRO A 6 50.45 33.12 -6.39
CA PRO A 6 49.27 33.51 -7.17
C PRO A 6 48.15 34.09 -6.29
N LYS A 7 47.58 35.20 -6.74
CA LYS A 7 46.43 35.92 -6.13
C LYS A 7 45.05 35.24 -6.50
N GLU A 8 44.82 34.01 -6.06
CA GLU A 8 43.49 33.36 -6.29
C GLU A 8 42.65 33.09 -5.04
N SER A 9 43.18 33.40 -3.85
CA SER A 9 42.48 33.09 -2.59
C SER A 9 41.46 34.16 -2.13
N SER A 10 41.47 35.39 -2.69
CA SER A 10 40.58 36.47 -2.23
C SER A 10 39.19 36.49 -2.89
N LYS A 11 39.02 35.88 -4.05
CA LYS A 11 37.69 35.78 -4.74
C LYS A 11 36.77 34.68 -4.17
N ARG A 12 37.29 33.66 -3.53
CA ARG A 12 36.47 32.60 -2.91
C ARG A 12 35.89 33.00 -1.53
N LEU A 13 36.45 33.93 -0.82
CA LEU A 13 35.93 34.41 0.46
C LEU A 13 34.78 35.42 0.31
N GLY A 14 34.71 36.19 -0.82
CA GLY A 14 33.63 37.09 -1.09
C GLY A 14 32.28 36.33 -1.36
N THR A 15 32.32 35.28 -2.15
CA THR A 15 31.13 34.49 -2.49
C THR A 15 30.56 33.69 -1.31
N PHE A 16 31.36 33.31 -0.35
CA PHE A 16 30.89 32.61 0.86
C PHE A 16 30.18 33.58 1.83
N ARG A 17 30.70 34.80 2.02
CA ARG A 17 30.03 35.83 2.81
C ARG A 17 28.73 36.37 2.18
N GLU A 18 28.66 36.46 0.87
CA GLU A 18 27.41 36.80 0.17
C GLU A 18 26.37 35.68 0.31
N ARG A 19 26.78 34.43 0.20
CA ARG A 19 25.86 33.29 0.42
C ARG A 19 25.38 33.18 1.87
N LEU A 20 26.21 33.51 2.85
CA LEU A 20 25.81 33.60 4.26
C LEU A 20 24.81 34.74 4.50
N ARG A 21 25.02 35.92 3.93
CA ARG A 21 24.05 37.03 4.04
C ARG A 21 22.72 36.73 3.35
N THR A 22 22.75 36.04 2.21
CA THR A 22 21.52 35.58 1.52
C THR A 22 20.79 34.51 2.35
N PHE A 23 21.54 33.63 3.02
CA PHE A 23 20.97 32.60 3.92
C PHE A 23 20.39 33.23 5.19
N GLU A 24 21.09 34.20 5.82
CA GLU A 24 20.55 34.94 6.96
C GLU A 24 19.33 35.80 6.62
N SER A 25 19.28 36.40 5.41
CA SER A 25 18.09 37.13 4.95
C SER A 25 16.91 36.18 4.63
N MET A 26 17.17 34.94 4.16
CA MET A 26 16.14 33.92 3.99
C MET A 26 15.62 33.40 5.34
N VAL A 27 16.50 33.19 6.31
CA VAL A 27 16.09 32.72 7.65
C VAL A 27 15.29 33.80 8.39
N ASN A 28 15.65 35.09 8.26
CA ASN A 28 14.88 36.16 8.87
C ASN A 28 13.53 36.44 8.20
N ASN A 29 13.36 36.10 6.93
CA ASN A 29 12.05 36.22 6.25
C ASN A 29 11.10 35.01 6.61
N TYR A 30 11.59 33.93 7.21
CA TYR A 30 10.74 32.84 7.71
C TYR A 30 10.27 33.03 9.17
N SER A 31 10.74 34.09 9.86
CA SER A 31 10.46 34.28 11.30
C SER A 31 9.21 35.11 11.60
N HIS A 32 8.39 35.51 10.61
CA HIS A 32 7.18 36.31 10.83
C HIS A 32 5.94 35.82 10.09
N SER A 33 5.71 34.52 10.03
CA SER A 33 4.35 33.98 9.94
C SER A 33 4.11 33.05 11.14
N THR A 34 3.77 33.65 12.28
CA THR A 34 3.02 32.92 13.30
C THR A 34 1.84 32.27 12.59
N PRO A 35 1.67 30.92 12.65
CA PRO A 35 0.48 30.32 12.11
C PRO A 35 -0.69 30.98 12.84
N LYS A 36 -1.56 31.65 12.09
CA LYS A 36 -2.81 32.19 12.59
C LYS A 36 -3.51 31.01 13.24
N LEU A 37 -3.54 30.96 14.56
CA LEU A 37 -4.29 29.95 15.30
C LEU A 37 -5.73 30.04 14.77
N MET A 38 -6.09 29.14 13.85
CA MET A 38 -7.48 29.03 13.41
C MET A 38 -8.25 28.60 14.64
N ARG A 39 -9.07 29.51 15.18
CA ARG A 39 -9.95 29.22 16.31
C ARG A 39 -10.83 28.06 15.89
N SER A 40 -10.68 26.93 16.57
CA SER A 40 -11.53 25.76 16.38
C SER A 40 -12.99 26.19 16.61
N THR A 41 -13.87 25.86 15.69
CA THR A 41 -15.30 26.09 15.86
C THR A 41 -15.91 24.93 16.59
N PHE A 42 -16.42 25.18 17.80
CA PHE A 42 -17.10 24.17 18.63
C PHE A 42 -18.54 24.60 18.86
N LYS A 43 -19.52 23.73 18.50
CA LYS A 43 -20.97 24.00 18.67
C LYS A 43 -21.68 22.74 19.13
N ILE A 44 -22.61 22.93 20.08
CA ILE A 44 -23.50 21.91 20.59
C ILE A 44 -24.93 22.33 20.28
N LEU A 45 -25.71 21.45 19.64
CA LEU A 45 -27.10 21.69 19.26
C LEU A 45 -27.97 20.51 19.73
N PHE A 46 -28.95 20.80 20.58
CA PHE A 46 -30.03 19.86 20.87
C PHE A 46 -31.17 20.03 19.88
N TYR A 47 -31.73 18.90 19.44
CA TYR A 47 -32.87 18.90 18.52
C TYR A 47 -33.66 17.60 18.59
N ILE A 48 -34.89 17.62 18.09
CA ILE A 48 -35.74 16.44 17.96
C ILE A 48 -35.99 16.10 16.49
N ASN A 49 -36.23 14.83 16.20
CA ASN A 49 -36.70 14.42 14.89
C ASN A 49 -38.21 14.17 14.92
N LYS A 50 -39.01 15.16 14.44
CA LYS A 50 -40.47 15.10 14.44
C LYS A 50 -41.05 13.94 13.63
N ASN A 51 -40.28 13.35 12.72
CA ASN A 51 -40.71 12.21 11.89
C ASN A 51 -40.46 10.84 12.57
N LYS A 52 -39.82 10.83 13.75
CA LYS A 52 -39.52 9.60 14.52
C LYS A 52 -40.19 9.66 15.88
N VAL A 53 -41.50 9.66 15.88
CA VAL A 53 -42.30 9.59 17.13
C VAL A 53 -42.52 8.12 17.46
N LYS A 54 -42.28 7.76 18.72
CA LYS A 54 -42.54 6.42 19.30
C LYS A 54 -44.01 6.16 19.45
N THR A 55 -44.40 4.93 19.70
CA THR A 55 -45.80 4.52 19.99
C THR A 55 -46.43 5.19 21.22
N ASP A 56 -45.58 5.65 22.13
CA ASP A 56 -45.97 6.41 23.35
C ASP A 56 -46.17 7.91 23.09
N GLY A 57 -46.07 8.37 21.84
CA GLY A 57 -46.21 9.77 21.45
C GLY A 57 -44.98 10.63 21.70
N THR A 58 -43.86 10.06 22.15
CA THR A 58 -42.63 10.81 22.46
C THR A 58 -41.58 10.66 21.29
N THR A 59 -40.64 11.58 21.26
CA THR A 59 -39.48 11.51 20.38
C THR A 59 -38.18 11.76 21.15
N ALA A 60 -37.09 11.12 20.77
CA ALA A 60 -35.80 11.29 21.41
C ALA A 60 -35.21 12.69 21.16
N ILE A 61 -34.62 13.28 22.20
CA ILE A 61 -33.79 14.48 22.06
C ILE A 61 -32.39 14.04 21.68
N LEU A 62 -31.92 14.58 20.55
CA LEU A 62 -30.60 14.30 20.02
C LEU A 62 -29.67 15.49 20.21
N CYS A 63 -28.41 15.21 20.45
CA CYS A 63 -27.34 16.20 20.53
C CYS A 63 -26.45 16.11 19.31
N ARG A 64 -26.30 17.22 18.55
CA ARG A 64 -25.31 17.34 17.49
C ARG A 64 -24.13 18.15 17.98
N ILE A 65 -22.96 17.56 17.94
CA ILE A 65 -21.68 18.20 18.25
C ILE A 65 -20.99 18.48 16.91
N THR A 66 -20.65 19.74 16.68
CA THR A 66 -19.92 20.18 15.46
C THR A 66 -18.58 20.78 15.86
N ILE A 67 -17.49 20.23 15.34
CA ILE A 67 -16.13 20.73 15.52
C ILE A 67 -15.51 20.91 14.14
N ASP A 68 -15.13 22.13 13.81
CA ASP A 68 -14.46 22.48 12.54
C ASP A 68 -15.18 21.96 11.28
N GLY A 69 -16.51 22.03 11.28
CA GLY A 69 -17.35 21.61 10.17
C GLY A 69 -17.70 20.11 10.18
N ALA A 70 -16.96 19.26 10.89
CA ALA A 70 -17.32 17.86 11.10
C ALA A 70 -18.38 17.75 12.23
N ASN A 71 -19.37 16.86 12.06
CA ASN A 71 -20.41 16.69 13.06
C ASN A 71 -20.64 15.22 13.42
N VAL A 72 -21.00 15.00 14.68
CA VAL A 72 -21.48 13.72 15.20
C VAL A 72 -22.80 13.92 15.94
N VAL A 73 -23.60 12.87 15.97
CA VAL A 73 -24.88 12.88 16.68
C VAL A 73 -24.83 11.85 17.82
N MET A 74 -25.31 12.27 18.99
CA MET A 74 -25.45 11.43 20.18
C MET A 74 -26.88 11.49 20.68
N SER A 75 -27.35 10.41 21.30
CA SER A 75 -28.61 10.43 22.08
C SER A 75 -28.33 11.05 23.42
N THR A 76 -29.24 11.90 23.89
CA THR A 76 -29.18 12.45 25.25
C THR A 76 -29.77 11.51 26.29
N GLY A 77 -30.41 10.41 25.84
CA GLY A 77 -31.22 9.55 26.73
C GLY A 77 -32.64 10.07 27.03
N GLU A 78 -32.89 11.34 26.75
CA GLU A 78 -34.18 12.00 27.01
C GLU A 78 -35.15 11.86 25.84
N SER A 79 -36.44 11.79 26.16
CA SER A 79 -37.52 11.78 25.17
C SER A 79 -38.62 12.76 25.60
N ILE A 80 -39.29 13.37 24.62
CA ILE A 80 -40.29 14.39 24.87
C ILE A 80 -41.39 14.35 23.80
N ALA A 81 -42.58 14.85 24.13
CA ALA A 81 -43.64 15.07 23.17
C ALA A 81 -43.26 16.22 22.21
N PRO A 82 -43.42 16.04 20.87
CA PRO A 82 -42.94 17.02 19.87
C PRO A 82 -43.49 18.45 20.05
N HIS A 83 -44.68 18.61 20.66
CA HIS A 83 -45.31 19.91 20.90
C HIS A 83 -44.69 20.70 22.06
N GLU A 84 -43.98 20.02 22.97
CA GLU A 84 -43.31 20.62 24.12
C GLU A 84 -41.90 21.14 23.78
N TRP A 85 -41.41 20.89 22.55
CA TRP A 85 -40.06 21.27 22.10
C TRP A 85 -40.05 22.61 21.41
N SER A 86 -39.27 23.55 21.92
CA SER A 86 -39.00 24.85 21.26
C SER A 86 -37.77 24.74 20.35
N VAL A 87 -37.99 24.67 19.04
CA VAL A 87 -36.91 24.63 18.05
C VAL A 87 -36.03 25.89 18.13
N LYS A 88 -36.61 27.05 18.39
CA LYS A 88 -35.88 28.33 18.47
C LYS A 88 -34.95 28.41 19.65
N ARG A 89 -35.34 27.84 20.80
CA ARG A 89 -34.54 27.87 22.04
C ARG A 89 -33.67 26.61 22.19
N GLY A 90 -34.03 25.50 21.56
CA GLY A 90 -33.40 24.20 21.76
C GLY A 90 -33.68 23.61 23.14
N GLU A 91 -34.87 23.91 23.69
CA GLU A 91 -35.30 23.58 25.04
C GLU A 91 -36.73 23.04 25.06
N THR A 92 -37.07 22.37 26.14
CA THR A 92 -38.42 21.87 26.40
C THR A 92 -39.13 22.73 27.46
N THR A 93 -40.44 22.55 27.60
CA THR A 93 -41.24 23.16 28.70
C THR A 93 -40.94 22.53 30.04
N ASP A 94 -40.42 21.29 30.08
CA ASP A 94 -40.08 20.61 31.34
C ASP A 94 -38.73 21.08 31.89
N LYS A 95 -38.75 21.72 33.06
CA LYS A 95 -37.55 22.24 33.74
C LYS A 95 -36.55 21.15 34.12
N LYS A 96 -36.99 19.94 34.51
CA LYS A 96 -36.11 18.85 34.92
C LYS A 96 -35.33 18.31 33.74
N THR A 97 -35.98 18.16 32.59
CA THR A 97 -35.32 17.76 31.35
C THR A 97 -34.30 18.82 30.87
N ASN A 98 -34.65 20.12 30.97
CA ASN A 98 -33.70 21.18 30.63
C ASN A 98 -32.47 21.18 31.55
N GLN A 99 -32.63 20.91 32.86
CA GLN A 99 -31.49 20.76 33.77
C GLN A 99 -30.56 19.60 33.36
N ARG A 100 -31.14 18.44 32.95
CA ARG A 100 -30.35 17.30 32.44
C ARG A 100 -29.63 17.59 31.11
N LEU A 101 -30.30 18.32 30.22
CA LEU A 101 -29.66 18.76 28.96
C LEU A 101 -28.51 19.75 29.22
N GLN A 102 -28.66 20.62 30.22
CA GLN A 102 -27.61 21.54 30.63
C GLN A 102 -26.41 20.80 31.24
N ALA A 103 -26.65 19.84 32.15
CA ALA A 103 -25.59 18.98 32.69
C ALA A 103 -24.86 18.20 31.61
N PHE A 104 -25.59 17.66 30.62
CA PHE A 104 -25.01 16.96 29.48
C PHE A 104 -24.18 17.90 28.58
N ARG A 105 -24.59 19.16 28.41
CA ARG A 105 -23.79 20.19 27.72
C ARG A 105 -22.48 20.45 28.47
N GLU A 106 -22.52 20.61 29.79
CA GLU A 106 -21.33 20.87 30.61
C GLU A 106 -20.35 19.68 30.55
N GLU A 107 -20.86 18.45 30.57
CA GLU A 107 -20.03 17.24 30.36
C GLU A 107 -19.32 17.25 29.02
N ILE A 108 -20.03 17.60 27.93
CA ILE A 108 -19.43 17.71 26.58
C ILE A 108 -18.35 18.81 26.54
N GLU A 109 -18.62 19.98 27.15
CA GLU A 109 -17.67 21.10 27.19
C GLU A 109 -16.44 20.77 28.03
N GLN A 110 -16.59 20.10 29.16
CA GLN A 110 -15.48 19.62 29.98
C GLN A 110 -14.67 18.56 29.22
N GLY A 111 -15.34 17.59 28.59
CA GLY A 111 -14.68 16.58 27.75
C GLY A 111 -13.88 17.21 26.62
N TYR A 112 -14.45 18.21 25.93
CA TYR A 112 -13.76 18.95 24.88
C TYR A 112 -12.52 19.66 25.40
N ASN A 113 -12.62 20.41 26.49
CA ASN A 113 -11.51 21.15 27.09
C ASN A 113 -10.40 20.22 27.59
N ASN A 114 -10.74 19.09 28.20
CA ASN A 114 -9.80 18.08 28.66
C ASN A 114 -9.02 17.45 27.49
N LEU A 115 -9.72 17.11 26.40
CA LEU A 115 -9.08 16.58 25.20
C LEU A 115 -8.24 17.64 24.50
N LEU A 116 -8.72 18.89 24.42
CA LEU A 116 -7.98 20.01 23.83
C LEU A 116 -6.67 20.28 24.59
N TYR A 117 -6.74 20.31 25.94
CA TYR A 117 -5.55 20.48 26.78
C TYR A 117 -4.54 19.33 26.59
N ARG A 118 -5.04 18.09 26.51
CA ARG A 118 -4.20 16.90 26.41
C ARG A 118 -3.58 16.73 25.02
N TYR A 119 -4.31 17.04 23.95
CA TYR A 119 -3.93 16.69 22.57
C TYR A 119 -3.74 17.89 21.63
N GLY A 120 -4.02 19.10 22.09
CA GLY A 120 -3.88 20.33 21.29
C GLY A 120 -4.92 20.48 20.17
N ALA A 121 -5.65 19.41 19.81
CA ALA A 121 -6.73 19.41 18.84
C ALA A 121 -7.77 18.33 19.19
N VAL A 122 -9.05 18.58 18.88
CA VAL A 122 -10.17 17.67 19.17
C VAL A 122 -11.00 17.51 17.91
N SER A 123 -11.31 16.28 17.52
CA SER A 123 -12.33 16.00 16.50
C SER A 123 -13.68 15.67 17.14
N ALA A 124 -14.78 15.84 16.41
CA ALA A 124 -16.11 15.50 16.88
C ALA A 124 -16.23 14.02 17.26
N GLU A 125 -15.58 13.12 16.48
CA GLU A 125 -15.58 11.67 16.75
C GLU A 125 -14.76 11.31 18.00
N LEU A 126 -13.58 11.93 18.19
CA LEU A 126 -12.76 11.74 19.39
C LEU A 126 -13.54 12.13 20.66
N LEU A 127 -14.25 13.27 20.61
CA LEU A 127 -15.06 13.74 21.73
C LEU A 127 -16.23 12.78 22.03
N LYS A 128 -16.94 12.33 21.00
CA LYS A 128 -18.02 11.35 21.13
C LYS A 128 -17.51 10.05 21.77
N ASN A 129 -16.41 9.49 21.29
CA ASN A 129 -15.82 8.25 21.82
C ASN A 129 -15.38 8.43 23.29
N HIS A 130 -14.83 9.60 23.63
CA HIS A 130 -14.48 9.93 25.01
C HIS A 130 -15.70 9.95 25.94
N LEU A 131 -16.80 10.59 25.52
CA LEU A 131 -18.05 10.68 26.28
C LEU A 131 -18.74 9.33 26.41
N GLN A 132 -18.64 8.46 25.43
CA GLN A 132 -19.24 7.12 25.43
C GLN A 132 -18.42 6.07 26.18
N GLY A 133 -17.21 6.42 26.68
CA GLY A 133 -16.32 5.47 27.33
C GLY A 133 -15.84 4.33 26.40
N VAL A 134 -16.04 4.48 25.08
CA VAL A 134 -15.55 3.51 24.10
C VAL A 134 -14.03 3.48 24.17
N ASP A 135 -13.45 2.28 24.09
CA ASP A 135 -12.01 2.05 24.16
C ASP A 135 -11.23 3.12 23.39
N LYS A 136 -10.37 3.80 24.12
CA LYS A 136 -9.66 4.99 23.61
C LYS A 136 -8.79 4.56 22.46
N ALA A 137 -9.09 5.06 21.25
CA ALA A 137 -8.15 4.95 20.15
C ALA A 137 -6.76 5.37 20.64
N PRO A 138 -5.70 4.63 20.29
CA PRO A 138 -4.35 4.98 20.74
C PRO A 138 -4.01 6.39 20.27
N THR A 139 -3.44 7.18 21.17
CA THR A 139 -3.12 8.59 20.97
C THR A 139 -1.64 8.84 20.72
N THR A 140 -0.82 7.78 20.85
CA THR A 140 0.61 7.80 20.59
C THR A 140 0.97 6.97 19.35
N LEU A 141 2.10 7.29 18.74
CA LEU A 141 2.52 6.71 17.45
C LEU A 141 2.75 5.20 17.54
N LEU A 142 3.56 4.75 18.51
CA LEU A 142 3.90 3.32 18.62
C LEU A 142 2.71 2.50 19.14
N ALA A 143 1.86 3.08 20.01
CA ALA A 143 0.62 2.42 20.41
C ALA A 143 -0.34 2.25 19.21
N THR A 144 -0.46 3.28 18.35
CA THR A 144 -1.24 3.20 17.09
C THR A 144 -0.67 2.15 16.14
N SER A 145 0.65 2.10 16.00
CA SER A 145 1.33 1.11 15.15
C SER A 145 1.07 -0.32 15.66
N ARG A 146 1.20 -0.54 16.95
CA ARG A 146 0.94 -1.84 17.60
C ARG A 146 -0.51 -2.28 17.42
N ALA A 147 -1.47 -1.37 17.66
CA ALA A 147 -2.88 -1.65 17.47
C ALA A 147 -3.22 -2.00 16.01
N GLU A 148 -2.60 -1.33 15.04
CA GLU A 148 -2.81 -1.63 13.62
C GLU A 148 -2.18 -2.97 13.21
N VAL A 149 -1.01 -3.35 13.74
CA VAL A 149 -0.42 -4.69 13.55
C VAL A 149 -1.32 -5.77 14.14
N GLN A 150 -1.84 -5.56 15.36
CA GLN A 150 -2.75 -6.49 16.02
C GLN A 150 -4.04 -6.69 15.20
N ARG A 151 -4.66 -5.61 14.76
CA ARG A 151 -5.84 -5.65 13.90
C ARG A 151 -5.58 -6.43 12.62
N GLN A 152 -4.40 -6.27 12.01
CA GLN A 152 -4.04 -7.01 10.81
C GLN A 152 -3.82 -8.50 11.08
N SER A 153 -3.30 -8.91 12.24
CA SER A 153 -3.18 -10.32 12.59
C SER A 153 -4.54 -11.01 12.64
N GLU A 154 -5.55 -10.35 13.20
CA GLU A 154 -6.93 -10.85 13.27
C GLU A 154 -7.60 -10.96 11.88
N GLU A 155 -7.21 -10.06 10.95
CA GLU A 155 -7.72 -10.09 9.58
C GLU A 155 -7.00 -11.12 8.69
N VAL A 156 -5.74 -11.46 8.97
CA VAL A 156 -4.99 -12.52 8.23
C VAL A 156 -5.68 -13.87 8.37
N GLU A 157 -6.24 -14.18 9.54
CA GLU A 157 -7.01 -15.40 9.75
C GLU A 157 -8.27 -15.49 8.87
N LYS A 158 -8.76 -14.35 8.37
CA LYS A 158 -10.03 -14.25 7.64
C LYS A 158 -9.88 -14.00 6.13
N SER A 159 -8.87 -13.25 5.66
CA SER A 159 -8.85 -12.80 4.26
C SER A 159 -7.56 -12.17 3.72
N LYS A 160 -6.53 -11.87 4.52
CA LYS A 160 -5.35 -11.15 4.04
C LYS A 160 -4.11 -12.01 3.86
N SER A 161 -3.23 -11.59 2.94
CA SER A 161 -1.94 -12.23 2.70
C SER A 161 -1.01 -12.10 3.92
N GLU A 162 -0.59 -13.22 4.49
CA GLU A 162 0.41 -13.33 5.55
C GLU A 162 1.68 -12.51 5.24
N SER A 163 2.11 -12.49 3.98
CA SER A 163 3.29 -11.73 3.56
C SER A 163 3.14 -10.22 3.75
N THR A 164 1.93 -9.68 3.62
CA THR A 164 1.64 -8.26 3.88
C THR A 164 1.70 -7.95 5.37
N TYR A 165 1.15 -8.82 6.20
CA TYR A 165 1.22 -8.72 7.65
C TYR A 165 2.67 -8.74 8.14
N LEU A 166 3.47 -9.72 7.70
CA LEU A 166 4.89 -9.81 8.05
C LEU A 166 5.68 -8.55 7.62
N GLN A 167 5.43 -8.05 6.40
CA GLN A 167 6.06 -6.81 5.92
C GLN A 167 5.72 -5.61 6.80
N ASN A 168 4.47 -5.49 7.23
CA ASN A 168 4.03 -4.40 8.12
C ASN A 168 4.63 -4.54 9.52
N GLY A 169 4.77 -5.77 10.03
CA GLY A 169 5.50 -6.05 11.28
C GLY A 169 6.97 -5.62 11.24
N TYR A 170 7.65 -5.80 10.09
CA TYR A 170 8.98 -5.24 9.89
C TYR A 170 8.98 -3.71 9.91
N SER A 171 7.97 -3.08 9.33
CA SER A 171 7.86 -1.62 9.32
C SER A 171 7.56 -1.06 10.71
N ASP A 172 6.72 -1.73 11.50
CA ASP A 172 6.50 -1.40 12.91
C ASP A 172 7.80 -1.46 13.71
N ARG A 173 8.58 -2.54 13.56
CA ARG A 173 9.87 -2.69 14.23
C ARG A 173 10.82 -1.56 13.87
N GLN A 174 10.96 -1.21 12.60
CA GLN A 174 11.84 -0.12 12.17
C GLN A 174 11.39 1.25 12.68
N LEU A 175 10.09 1.50 12.73
CA LEU A 175 9.56 2.72 13.31
C LEU A 175 9.89 2.82 14.81
N ARG A 176 9.77 1.72 15.56
CA ARG A 176 10.13 1.64 16.96
C ARG A 176 11.62 1.90 17.19
N ASN A 177 12.48 1.25 16.39
CA ASN A 177 13.93 1.46 16.45
C ASN A 177 14.29 2.93 16.22
N PHE A 178 13.61 3.59 15.27
CA PHE A 178 13.83 5.02 15.01
C PHE A 178 13.42 5.89 16.20
N VAL A 179 12.23 5.68 16.78
CA VAL A 179 11.76 6.44 17.95
C VAL A 179 12.72 6.25 19.12
N GLN A 180 13.12 5.02 19.41
CA GLN A 180 14.09 4.70 20.46
C GLN A 180 15.47 5.33 20.23
N SER A 181 15.93 5.39 18.96
CA SER A 181 17.21 6.03 18.61
C SER A 181 17.24 7.54 18.91
N ARG A 182 16.08 8.16 19.12
CA ARG A 182 15.91 9.56 19.53
C ARG A 182 15.87 9.74 21.06
N GLY A 183 15.97 8.64 21.81
CA GLY A 183 15.81 8.68 23.28
C GLY A 183 14.36 8.80 23.75
N GLU A 184 13.39 8.54 22.86
CA GLU A 184 11.95 8.61 23.14
C GLU A 184 11.40 7.19 23.29
N GLU A 185 10.52 6.96 24.28
CA GLU A 185 9.79 5.68 24.41
C GLU A 185 8.62 5.59 23.43
N ASP A 186 7.89 6.69 23.27
CA ASP A 186 6.78 6.89 22.34
C ASP A 186 6.51 8.40 22.20
N LEU A 187 5.70 8.81 21.24
CA LEU A 187 5.34 10.22 21.07
C LEU A 187 3.87 10.40 20.72
N PRO A 188 3.23 11.53 21.13
CA PRO A 188 1.86 11.82 20.75
C PRO A 188 1.72 11.94 19.23
N LEU A 189 0.59 11.46 18.68
CA LEU A 189 0.31 11.57 17.24
C LEU A 189 0.32 13.03 16.75
N THR A 190 -0.01 13.98 17.61
CA THR A 190 0.03 15.42 17.32
C THR A 190 1.45 15.97 17.17
N ALA A 191 2.46 15.29 17.72
CA ALA A 191 3.88 15.65 17.55
C ALA A 191 4.49 15.05 16.26
N VAL A 192 3.76 14.19 15.56
CA VAL A 192 4.20 13.60 14.29
C VAL A 192 3.96 14.60 13.17
N THR A 193 5.04 15.23 12.71
CA THR A 193 5.05 16.29 11.68
C THR A 193 5.72 15.84 10.39
N MET A 194 5.68 16.67 9.34
CA MET A 194 6.48 16.44 8.13
C MET A 194 7.98 16.32 8.45
N GLY A 195 8.49 17.11 9.42
CA GLY A 195 9.88 16.99 9.88
C GLY A 195 10.20 15.60 10.49
N PHE A 196 9.24 15.01 11.20
CA PHE A 196 9.39 13.63 11.68
C PHE A 196 9.49 12.63 10.52
N PHE A 197 8.65 12.79 9.48
CA PHE A 197 8.70 11.96 8.27
C PHE A 197 10.05 12.04 7.57
N ASP A 198 10.58 13.26 7.38
CA ASP A 198 11.88 13.47 6.76
C ASP A 198 13.02 12.88 7.60
N ASN A 199 13.01 13.07 8.91
CA ASN A 199 14.00 12.49 9.83
C ASN A 199 13.96 10.97 9.80
N TYR A 200 12.77 10.35 9.74
CA TYR A 200 12.63 8.90 9.61
C TYR A 200 13.17 8.41 8.26
N ARG A 201 12.91 9.14 7.18
CA ARG A 201 13.46 8.85 5.84
C ARG A 201 14.99 8.90 5.85
N PHE A 202 15.59 9.92 6.48
CA PHE A 202 17.06 10.03 6.64
C PHE A 202 17.63 8.91 7.50
N TYR A 203 16.97 8.55 8.59
CA TYR A 203 17.36 7.40 9.41
C TYR A 203 17.42 6.12 8.57
N LEU A 204 16.37 5.81 7.79
CA LEU A 204 16.33 4.63 6.95
C LEU A 204 17.43 4.64 5.86
N LYS A 205 17.78 5.81 5.32
CA LYS A 205 18.93 5.95 4.40
C LYS A 205 20.26 5.65 5.07
N ARG A 206 20.46 6.13 6.28
CA ARG A 206 21.67 5.87 7.06
C ARG A 206 21.82 4.38 7.41
N GLU A 207 20.70 3.70 7.62
CA GLU A 207 20.66 2.24 7.80
C GLU A 207 20.82 1.46 6.48
N ASN A 208 21.21 2.13 5.37
CA ASN A 208 21.45 1.55 4.05
C ASN A 208 20.28 0.78 3.41
N TYR A 209 19.03 1.15 3.73
CA TYR A 209 17.87 0.58 3.06
C TYR A 209 17.76 1.04 1.60
N ALA A 210 17.38 0.12 0.71
CA ALA A 210 17.09 0.46 -0.68
C ALA A 210 15.84 1.37 -0.79
N PRO A 211 15.77 2.29 -1.79
CA PRO A 211 14.67 3.24 -1.96
C PRO A 211 13.27 2.61 -1.90
N ALA A 212 13.09 1.44 -2.54
CA ALA A 212 11.82 0.73 -2.50
C ALA A 212 11.44 0.23 -1.08
N THR A 213 12.43 -0.12 -0.25
CA THR A 213 12.22 -0.54 1.14
C THR A 213 11.92 0.66 2.02
N ILE A 214 12.65 1.76 1.85
CA ILE A 214 12.36 3.05 2.51
C ILE A 214 10.89 3.43 2.27
N ASN A 215 10.44 3.41 1.02
CA ASN A 215 9.06 3.74 0.69
C ASN A 215 8.03 2.83 1.37
N LYS A 216 8.32 1.54 1.57
CA LYS A 216 7.43 0.64 2.32
C LYS A 216 7.28 1.08 3.78
N HIS A 217 8.37 1.44 4.43
CA HIS A 217 8.35 1.94 5.82
C HIS A 217 7.64 3.30 5.93
N LEU A 218 7.86 4.21 4.99
CA LEU A 218 7.18 5.49 4.93
C LEU A 218 5.67 5.34 4.64
N CYS A 219 5.28 4.39 3.76
CA CYS A 219 3.88 4.06 3.51
C CYS A 219 3.19 3.49 4.77
N TRP A 220 3.91 2.71 5.58
CA TRP A 220 3.40 2.26 6.88
C TRP A 220 3.11 3.45 7.79
N LEU A 221 4.07 4.34 7.97
CA LEU A 221 3.90 5.55 8.77
C LEU A 221 2.72 6.40 8.30
N SER A 222 2.59 6.63 6.98
CA SER A 222 1.45 7.36 6.40
C SER A 222 0.11 6.65 6.66
N ARG A 223 0.07 5.32 6.60
CA ARG A 223 -1.13 4.53 6.92
C ARG A 223 -1.57 4.74 8.36
N LEU A 224 -0.64 4.79 9.31
CA LEU A 224 -0.95 5.06 10.71
C LEU A 224 -1.61 6.44 10.87
N MET A 225 -1.12 7.46 10.16
CA MET A 225 -1.72 8.79 10.20
C MET A 225 -3.12 8.81 9.57
N TYR A 226 -3.33 8.16 8.43
CA TYR A 226 -4.69 8.01 7.87
C TYR A 226 -5.63 7.27 8.82
N ARG A 227 -5.12 6.25 9.53
CA ARG A 227 -5.89 5.55 10.56
C ARG A 227 -6.26 6.47 11.71
N ALA A 228 -5.32 7.26 12.20
CA ALA A 228 -5.54 8.24 13.25
C ALA A 228 -6.56 9.31 12.85
N VAL A 229 -6.54 9.77 11.58
CA VAL A 229 -7.57 10.68 11.04
C VAL A 229 -8.94 9.98 11.03
N SER A 230 -9.03 8.73 10.54
CA SER A 230 -10.30 7.99 10.49
C SER A 230 -10.89 7.70 11.86
N GLN A 231 -10.04 7.61 12.89
CA GLN A 231 -10.43 7.45 14.30
C GLN A 231 -10.69 8.79 15.00
N GLY A 232 -10.49 9.90 14.30
CA GLY A 232 -10.69 11.24 14.86
C GLY A 232 -9.62 11.68 15.88
N THR A 233 -8.51 10.95 16.00
CA THR A 233 -7.42 11.26 16.93
C THR A 233 -6.61 12.48 16.46
N ILE A 234 -6.46 12.66 15.16
CA ILE A 234 -5.88 13.86 14.51
C ILE A 234 -6.81 14.35 13.42
N ARG A 235 -6.73 15.65 13.07
CA ARG A 235 -7.65 16.30 12.12
C ARG A 235 -7.30 16.05 10.65
N PHE A 236 -6.03 15.94 10.33
CA PHE A 236 -5.51 15.76 8.97
C PHE A 236 -4.23 14.93 9.01
N ASN A 237 -3.90 14.34 7.88
CA ASN A 237 -2.64 13.62 7.74
C ASN A 237 -1.50 14.64 7.56
N PRO A 238 -0.50 14.70 8.48
CA PRO A 238 0.61 15.65 8.37
C PRO A 238 1.53 15.40 7.19
N PHE A 239 1.36 14.28 6.48
CA PHE A 239 2.21 13.84 5.35
C PHE A 239 1.56 14.07 3.99
N GLU A 240 0.49 14.85 3.94
CA GLU A 240 -0.12 15.23 2.66
C GLU A 240 0.92 15.98 1.80
N GLY A 241 1.12 15.50 0.56
CA GLY A 241 2.17 16.04 -0.32
C GLY A 241 3.60 15.54 -0.04
N ALA A 242 3.82 14.62 0.91
CA ALA A 242 5.15 14.08 1.21
C ALA A 242 5.78 13.40 -0.02
N LYS A 243 7.06 13.66 -0.24
CA LYS A 243 7.82 13.06 -1.34
C LYS A 243 8.48 11.76 -0.89
N TYR A 244 8.21 10.70 -1.63
CA TYR A 244 8.83 9.40 -1.49
C TYR A 244 10.10 9.28 -2.32
N GLU A 245 10.91 8.24 -2.05
CA GLU A 245 12.13 7.98 -2.82
C GLU A 245 11.78 7.56 -4.25
N THR A 246 12.56 8.06 -5.21
CA THR A 246 12.43 7.64 -6.60
C THR A 246 12.94 6.21 -6.76
N VAL A 247 12.12 5.33 -7.31
CA VAL A 247 12.47 3.93 -7.55
C VAL A 247 12.49 3.69 -9.06
N GLU A 248 13.67 3.49 -9.63
CA GLU A 248 13.77 3.04 -11.01
C GLU A 248 13.28 1.59 -11.12
N ARG A 249 12.23 1.37 -11.87
CA ARG A 249 11.67 0.05 -12.16
C ARG A 249 12.07 -0.37 -13.57
N LYS A 250 13.17 -1.06 -13.70
CA LYS A 250 13.55 -1.75 -14.96
C LYS A 250 13.21 -3.23 -14.79
N PRO A 251 12.13 -3.75 -15.42
CA PRO A 251 11.80 -5.16 -15.35
C PRO A 251 12.94 -5.96 -15.95
N ARG A 252 13.42 -6.96 -15.19
CA ARG A 252 14.40 -7.92 -15.68
C ARG A 252 13.64 -9.04 -16.37
N PHE A 253 14.07 -9.40 -17.56
CA PHE A 253 13.51 -10.51 -18.35
C PHE A 253 14.62 -11.24 -19.07
N LEU A 254 14.31 -12.43 -19.56
CA LEU A 254 15.22 -13.27 -20.35
C LEU A 254 15.09 -12.95 -21.84
N SER A 255 16.22 -12.88 -22.53
CA SER A 255 16.22 -12.85 -23.97
C SER A 255 15.82 -14.23 -24.55
N LYS A 256 15.41 -14.28 -25.83
CA LYS A 256 15.16 -15.53 -26.53
C LYS A 256 16.38 -16.46 -26.49
N GLY A 257 17.59 -15.90 -26.55
CA GLY A 257 18.86 -16.66 -26.45
C GLY A 257 19.04 -17.27 -25.06
N ASP A 258 18.66 -16.55 -23.97
CA ASP A 258 18.75 -17.11 -22.63
C ASP A 258 17.74 -18.24 -22.41
N VAL A 259 16.52 -18.12 -22.97
CA VAL A 259 15.52 -19.21 -22.93
C VAL A 259 16.03 -20.43 -23.71
N ALA A 260 16.64 -20.24 -24.89
CA ALA A 260 17.23 -21.34 -25.67
C ALA A 260 18.35 -22.05 -24.89
N LYS A 261 19.22 -21.32 -24.19
CA LYS A 261 20.25 -21.91 -23.31
C LYS A 261 19.65 -22.77 -22.22
N LEU A 262 18.57 -22.27 -21.55
CA LEU A 262 17.87 -23.04 -20.50
C LEU A 262 17.24 -24.32 -21.03
N LEU A 263 16.69 -24.29 -22.23
CA LEU A 263 16.10 -25.47 -22.88
C LEU A 263 17.16 -26.53 -23.24
N ALA A 264 18.31 -26.09 -23.76
CA ALA A 264 19.36 -26.96 -24.26
C ALA A 264 20.32 -27.48 -23.16
N PHE A 265 20.33 -26.88 -21.97
CA PHE A 265 21.29 -27.21 -20.90
C PHE A 265 21.02 -28.61 -20.32
N PRO A 266 21.97 -29.55 -20.34
CA PRO A 266 21.78 -30.86 -19.77
C PRO A 266 21.79 -30.81 -18.23
N LEU A 267 20.79 -31.42 -17.59
CA LEU A 267 20.69 -31.57 -16.13
C LEU A 267 20.55 -33.04 -15.78
N GLN A 268 21.25 -33.47 -14.71
CA GLN A 268 21.15 -34.83 -14.18
C GLN A 268 20.38 -34.88 -12.87
N ASP A 269 20.35 -33.78 -12.12
CA ASP A 269 19.65 -33.68 -10.86
C ASP A 269 18.15 -33.48 -11.07
N GLU A 270 17.32 -34.39 -10.54
CA GLU A 270 15.87 -34.34 -10.70
C GLU A 270 15.22 -33.08 -10.09
N GLY A 271 15.77 -32.56 -8.99
CA GLY A 271 15.27 -31.36 -8.35
C GLY A 271 15.58 -30.10 -9.16
N ALA A 272 16.78 -30.04 -9.77
CA ALA A 272 17.15 -28.98 -10.69
C ALA A 272 16.27 -29.04 -11.94
N GLU A 273 16.02 -30.25 -12.46
CA GLU A 273 15.16 -30.45 -13.61
C GLU A 273 13.71 -30.04 -13.36
N LEU A 274 13.13 -30.42 -12.20
CA LEU A 274 11.81 -29.95 -11.78
C LEU A 274 11.76 -28.43 -11.71
N SER A 275 12.79 -27.81 -11.11
CA SER A 275 12.90 -26.34 -10.99
C SER A 275 12.94 -25.67 -12.35
N ARG A 276 13.70 -26.20 -13.31
CA ARG A 276 13.79 -25.71 -14.69
C ARG A 276 12.45 -25.83 -15.42
N ARG A 277 11.80 -26.98 -15.36
CA ARG A 277 10.51 -27.24 -16.02
C ARG A 277 9.41 -26.32 -15.51
N MET A 278 9.28 -26.18 -14.18
CA MET A 278 8.37 -25.21 -13.58
C MET A 278 8.67 -23.77 -14.02
N PHE A 279 9.96 -23.40 -14.07
CA PHE A 279 10.38 -22.08 -14.49
C PHE A 279 10.04 -21.80 -15.97
N LEU A 280 10.33 -22.76 -16.85
CA LEU A 280 9.99 -22.68 -18.27
C LEU A 280 8.48 -22.60 -18.49
N LEU A 281 7.68 -23.39 -17.75
CA LEU A 281 6.23 -23.26 -17.81
C LEU A 281 5.79 -21.84 -17.42
N SER A 282 6.39 -21.24 -16.41
CA SER A 282 6.12 -19.85 -16.05
C SER A 282 6.56 -18.86 -17.16
N VAL A 283 7.66 -19.12 -17.85
CA VAL A 283 8.13 -18.29 -18.99
C VAL A 283 7.15 -18.34 -20.17
N PHE A 284 6.51 -19.50 -20.43
CA PHE A 284 5.60 -19.70 -21.57
C PHE A 284 4.12 -19.51 -21.23
N THR A 285 3.76 -19.33 -19.95
CA THR A 285 2.36 -19.12 -19.52
C THR A 285 2.13 -17.83 -18.75
N GLY A 286 3.20 -17.21 -18.23
CA GLY A 286 3.08 -16.05 -17.37
C GLY A 286 2.50 -16.34 -15.98
N LEU A 287 2.28 -17.60 -15.60
CA LEU A 287 1.78 -17.98 -14.26
C LEU A 287 2.76 -17.49 -13.17
N ALA A 288 2.22 -16.93 -12.09
CA ALA A 288 3.01 -16.64 -10.91
C ALA A 288 3.33 -17.95 -10.15
N PHE A 289 4.38 -17.95 -9.32
CA PHE A 289 4.80 -19.16 -8.60
C PHE A 289 3.67 -19.83 -7.80
N ALA A 290 2.89 -19.04 -7.07
CA ALA A 290 1.77 -19.59 -6.27
C ALA A 290 0.70 -20.24 -7.15
N ASP A 291 0.41 -19.62 -8.32
CA ASP A 291 -0.56 -20.14 -9.28
C ASP A 291 -0.04 -21.40 -9.96
N LEU A 292 1.27 -21.44 -10.25
CA LEU A 292 1.97 -22.61 -10.81
C LEU A 292 2.00 -23.78 -9.83
N GLN A 293 2.39 -23.55 -8.58
CA GLN A 293 2.44 -24.57 -7.53
C GLN A 293 1.06 -25.17 -7.20
N SER A 294 0.01 -24.37 -7.34
CA SER A 294 -1.37 -24.77 -7.12
C SER A 294 -2.12 -25.18 -8.40
N LEU A 295 -1.42 -25.34 -9.53
CA LEU A 295 -2.03 -25.75 -10.79
C LEU A 295 -2.54 -27.19 -10.70
N ARG A 296 -3.80 -27.41 -11.08
CA ARG A 296 -4.47 -28.71 -11.06
C ARG A 296 -4.75 -29.22 -12.47
N VAL A 297 -4.89 -30.52 -12.61
CA VAL A 297 -5.24 -31.19 -13.87
C VAL A 297 -6.56 -30.64 -14.45
N SER A 298 -7.58 -30.41 -13.60
CA SER A 298 -8.88 -29.83 -14.02
C SER A 298 -8.82 -28.43 -14.59
N GLN A 299 -7.69 -27.72 -14.44
CA GLN A 299 -7.49 -26.37 -14.96
C GLN A 299 -6.82 -26.34 -16.35
N ILE A 300 -6.54 -27.53 -16.89
CA ILE A 300 -6.00 -27.70 -18.24
C ILE A 300 -7.14 -28.23 -19.11
N GLU A 301 -7.65 -27.35 -19.98
CA GLU A 301 -8.82 -27.62 -20.83
C GLU A 301 -8.37 -27.82 -22.28
N THR A 302 -9.11 -28.63 -23.02
CA THR A 302 -8.94 -28.79 -24.47
C THR A 302 -10.24 -28.33 -25.16
N ASN A 303 -10.11 -27.42 -26.16
CA ASN A 303 -11.27 -26.97 -26.92
C ASN A 303 -11.64 -27.97 -28.02
N SER A 304 -12.74 -27.68 -28.74
CA SER A 304 -13.25 -28.51 -29.85
C SER A 304 -12.24 -28.65 -31.01
N GLU A 305 -11.28 -27.75 -31.13
CA GLU A 305 -10.21 -27.78 -32.15
C GLU A 305 -8.97 -28.54 -31.70
N GLY A 306 -8.98 -29.16 -30.51
CA GLY A 306 -7.83 -29.87 -29.94
C GLY A 306 -6.77 -28.95 -29.32
N LYS A 307 -6.99 -27.64 -29.23
CA LYS A 307 -6.07 -26.70 -28.60
C LYS A 307 -6.24 -26.72 -27.08
N ARG A 308 -5.12 -26.75 -26.40
CA ARG A 308 -5.07 -26.78 -24.91
C ARG A 308 -4.89 -25.39 -24.33
N TYR A 309 -5.53 -25.19 -23.18
CA TYR A 309 -5.53 -23.94 -22.45
C TYR A 309 -5.37 -24.19 -20.96
N ILE A 310 -4.76 -23.23 -20.23
CA ILE A 310 -4.89 -23.16 -18.79
C ILE A 310 -5.95 -22.11 -18.45
N ARG A 311 -6.98 -22.53 -17.70
CA ARG A 311 -8.00 -21.65 -17.13
C ARG A 311 -7.86 -21.67 -15.60
N LYS A 312 -7.41 -20.56 -15.03
CA LYS A 312 -7.13 -20.47 -13.59
C LYS A 312 -7.38 -19.07 -13.04
N ALA A 313 -8.17 -18.97 -11.97
CA ALA A 313 -8.24 -17.74 -11.20
C ALA A 313 -6.91 -17.51 -10.47
N ARG A 314 -6.35 -16.31 -10.61
CA ARG A 314 -5.09 -15.94 -9.98
C ARG A 314 -5.29 -15.79 -8.47
N GLN A 315 -4.49 -16.47 -7.66
CA GLN A 315 -4.62 -16.48 -6.20
C GLN A 315 -4.57 -15.07 -5.56
N LYS A 316 -3.80 -14.14 -6.13
CA LYS A 316 -3.62 -12.79 -5.57
C LYS A 316 -4.75 -11.82 -5.90
N THR A 317 -5.39 -11.95 -7.05
CA THR A 317 -6.32 -10.94 -7.61
C THR A 317 -7.69 -11.51 -7.91
N GLU A 318 -7.86 -12.83 -7.80
CA GLU A 318 -9.07 -13.61 -8.15
C GLU A 318 -9.51 -13.43 -9.61
N VAL A 319 -8.72 -12.74 -10.42
CA VAL A 319 -8.97 -12.55 -11.84
C VAL A 319 -8.63 -13.82 -12.60
N GLU A 320 -9.56 -14.30 -13.41
CA GLU A 320 -9.37 -15.46 -14.25
C GLU A 320 -8.34 -15.21 -15.36
N SER A 321 -7.32 -16.05 -15.42
CA SER A 321 -6.35 -16.18 -16.51
C SER A 321 -6.83 -17.22 -17.50
N LEU A 322 -6.80 -16.91 -18.79
CA LEU A 322 -7.02 -17.85 -19.88
C LEU A 322 -5.77 -17.85 -20.76
N ILE A 323 -5.03 -18.95 -20.76
CA ILE A 323 -3.69 -19.01 -21.35
C ILE A 323 -3.65 -20.13 -22.38
N PRO A 324 -3.66 -19.81 -23.69
CA PRO A 324 -3.37 -20.81 -24.73
C PRO A 324 -1.97 -21.40 -24.53
N LEU A 325 -1.83 -22.70 -24.62
CA LEU A 325 -0.56 -23.35 -24.39
C LEU A 325 0.35 -23.24 -25.61
N HIS A 326 1.59 -22.82 -25.37
CA HIS A 326 2.68 -22.91 -26.31
C HIS A 326 3.18 -24.38 -26.37
N PRO A 327 3.64 -24.93 -27.52
CA PRO A 327 4.10 -26.30 -27.61
C PRO A 327 5.13 -26.72 -26.54
N ILE A 328 6.06 -25.84 -26.18
CA ILE A 328 7.02 -26.09 -25.08
C ILE A 328 6.31 -26.24 -23.73
N ALA A 329 5.27 -25.44 -23.47
CA ALA A 329 4.48 -25.56 -22.25
C ALA A 329 3.70 -26.88 -22.23
N GLU A 330 3.15 -27.33 -23.36
CA GLU A 330 2.49 -28.63 -23.51
C GLU A 330 3.45 -29.77 -23.22
N GLN A 331 4.62 -29.78 -23.84
CA GLN A 331 5.66 -30.79 -23.59
C GLN A 331 6.04 -30.89 -22.10
N VAL A 332 6.18 -29.74 -21.42
CA VAL A 332 6.44 -29.73 -19.97
C VAL A 332 5.28 -30.36 -19.19
N LEU A 333 4.04 -30.02 -19.54
CA LEU A 333 2.86 -30.55 -18.84
C LEU A 333 2.69 -32.05 -19.05
N GLU A 334 2.92 -32.56 -20.26
CA GLU A 334 2.83 -33.98 -20.59
C GLU A 334 3.73 -34.88 -19.74
N LEU A 335 4.87 -34.35 -19.30
CA LEU A 335 5.76 -35.10 -18.39
C LEU A 335 5.17 -35.36 -16.99
N TYR A 336 4.14 -34.58 -16.61
CA TYR A 336 3.53 -34.63 -15.29
C TYR A 336 2.05 -35.05 -15.30
N LEU A 337 1.42 -35.07 -16.46
CA LEU A 337 0.03 -35.53 -16.64
C LEU A 337 0.05 -37.06 -16.93
N LYS A 338 -0.65 -37.84 -16.13
CA LYS A 338 -0.81 -39.29 -16.33
C LYS A 338 -2.25 -39.62 -16.66
N GLU A 339 -2.46 -40.61 -17.51
CA GLU A 339 -3.78 -41.15 -17.78
C GLU A 339 -4.39 -41.68 -16.46
N GLY A 340 -5.63 -41.24 -16.18
CA GLY A 340 -6.33 -41.60 -14.95
C GLY A 340 -6.06 -40.73 -13.74
N ASP A 341 -5.26 -39.65 -13.89
CA ASP A 341 -5.07 -38.67 -12.81
C ASP A 341 -6.40 -38.03 -12.42
N SER A 342 -6.66 -37.95 -11.13
CA SER A 342 -7.81 -37.21 -10.62
C SER A 342 -7.73 -35.76 -11.02
N SER A 343 -8.86 -35.21 -11.43
CA SER A 343 -8.99 -33.77 -11.81
C SER A 343 -8.51 -32.81 -10.71
N TYR A 344 -8.50 -33.24 -9.45
CA TYR A 344 -8.05 -32.46 -8.30
C TYR A 344 -6.55 -32.56 -8.02
N HIS A 345 -5.79 -33.47 -8.68
CA HIS A 345 -4.37 -33.58 -8.49
C HIS A 345 -3.64 -32.32 -8.95
N LYS A 346 -2.59 -31.97 -8.20
CA LYS A 346 -1.65 -30.92 -8.65
C LYS A 346 -0.80 -31.46 -9.77
N VAL A 347 -0.53 -30.62 -10.76
CA VAL A 347 0.36 -30.96 -11.88
C VAL A 347 1.79 -31.19 -11.42
N PHE A 348 2.30 -30.34 -10.54
CA PHE A 348 3.66 -30.49 -10.01
C PHE A 348 3.65 -31.05 -8.58
N PRO A 349 4.62 -31.92 -8.25
CA PRO A 349 4.76 -32.45 -6.90
C PRO A 349 5.24 -31.39 -5.91
N ASP A 350 4.74 -31.44 -4.67
CA ASP A 350 5.18 -30.55 -3.57
C ASP A 350 6.42 -31.13 -2.84
N THR A 351 7.41 -31.61 -3.58
CA THR A 351 8.60 -32.27 -3.02
C THR A 351 9.64 -31.28 -2.50
N MET A 352 9.57 -30.01 -2.92
CA MET A 352 10.57 -29.01 -2.62
C MET A 352 9.96 -27.67 -2.20
N SER A 353 10.59 -27.02 -1.25
CA SER A 353 10.23 -25.68 -0.83
C SER A 353 10.57 -24.66 -1.93
N LYS A 354 9.88 -23.51 -1.91
CA LYS A 354 10.16 -22.39 -2.82
C LYS A 354 11.64 -21.95 -2.80
N ASN A 355 12.28 -22.02 -1.64
CA ASN A 355 13.69 -21.60 -1.50
C ASN A 355 14.66 -22.60 -2.15
N GLN A 356 14.37 -23.90 -2.05
CA GLN A 356 15.15 -24.94 -2.73
C GLN A 356 15.02 -24.79 -4.26
N LEU A 357 13.80 -24.63 -4.77
CA LEU A 357 13.57 -24.37 -6.20
C LEU A 357 14.34 -23.13 -6.69
N ILE A 358 14.36 -22.04 -5.93
CA ILE A 358 15.12 -20.81 -6.26
C ILE A 358 16.62 -21.09 -6.21
N ALA A 359 17.12 -21.89 -5.27
CA ALA A 359 18.54 -22.25 -5.19
C ALA A 359 19.00 -23.00 -6.45
N HIS A 360 18.21 -23.99 -6.90
CA HIS A 360 18.46 -24.68 -8.17
C HIS A 360 18.46 -23.74 -9.37
N LEU A 361 17.46 -22.85 -9.47
CA LEU A 361 17.40 -21.88 -10.57
C LEU A 361 18.62 -20.97 -10.59
N LYS A 362 19.13 -20.54 -9.43
CA LYS A 362 20.37 -19.75 -9.37
C LYS A 362 21.59 -20.53 -9.90
N ALA A 363 21.72 -21.78 -9.50
CA ALA A 363 22.80 -22.66 -9.96
C ALA A 363 22.71 -22.89 -11.48
N ILE A 364 21.52 -23.19 -12.01
CA ILE A 364 21.27 -23.36 -13.44
C ILE A 364 21.61 -22.08 -14.20
N GLY A 365 21.19 -20.90 -13.72
CA GLY A 365 21.48 -19.63 -14.37
C GLY A 365 22.96 -19.34 -14.48
N LEU A 366 23.74 -19.65 -13.43
CA LEU A 366 25.19 -19.53 -13.45
C LEU A 366 25.81 -20.51 -14.45
N ALA A 367 25.41 -21.77 -14.42
CA ALA A 367 25.94 -22.80 -15.32
C ALA A 367 25.63 -22.51 -16.80
N CYS A 368 24.47 -21.94 -17.12
CA CYS A 368 24.09 -21.50 -18.45
C CYS A 368 24.76 -20.18 -18.89
N GLY A 369 25.51 -19.50 -18.02
CA GLY A 369 26.09 -18.19 -18.31
C GLY A 369 25.04 -17.10 -18.51
N ILE A 370 23.89 -17.18 -17.82
CA ILE A 370 22.80 -16.21 -17.91
C ILE A 370 23.04 -15.12 -16.86
N ARG A 371 23.19 -13.86 -17.31
CA ARG A 371 23.45 -12.70 -16.41
C ARG A 371 22.24 -12.30 -15.57
N THR A 372 21.03 -12.51 -16.12
CA THR A 372 19.78 -12.18 -15.42
C THR A 372 19.50 -13.25 -14.34
N PRO A 373 19.38 -12.88 -13.05
CA PRO A 373 19.08 -13.85 -12.00
C PRO A 373 17.74 -14.54 -12.25
N LEU A 374 17.73 -15.88 -12.29
CA LEU A 374 16.52 -16.66 -12.51
C LEU A 374 15.64 -16.60 -11.26
N THR A 375 14.53 -15.89 -11.34
CA THR A 375 13.50 -15.80 -10.30
C THR A 375 12.12 -15.97 -10.92
N TRP A 376 11.14 -16.40 -10.15
CA TRP A 376 9.75 -16.57 -10.63
C TRP A 376 9.17 -15.28 -11.23
N HIS A 377 9.60 -14.13 -10.71
CA HIS A 377 9.21 -12.83 -11.27
C HIS A 377 9.83 -12.59 -12.65
N VAL A 378 11.10 -12.98 -12.82
CA VAL A 378 11.79 -12.89 -14.11
C VAL A 378 11.11 -13.80 -15.13
N ALA A 379 10.73 -15.02 -14.78
CA ALA A 379 9.98 -15.90 -15.69
C ALA A 379 8.71 -15.23 -16.21
N ARG A 380 7.91 -14.71 -15.28
CA ARG A 380 6.65 -14.03 -15.60
C ARG A 380 6.87 -12.73 -16.40
N HIS A 381 7.92 -11.96 -16.08
CA HIS A 381 8.28 -10.77 -16.85
C HIS A 381 8.75 -11.14 -18.26
N SER A 382 9.47 -12.26 -18.41
CA SER A 382 9.87 -12.76 -19.72
C SER A 382 8.66 -13.11 -20.59
N PHE A 383 7.65 -13.77 -20.04
CA PHE A 383 6.38 -13.99 -20.75
C PHE A 383 5.79 -12.67 -21.25
N GLY A 384 5.59 -11.68 -20.34
CA GLY A 384 4.99 -10.41 -20.72
C GLY A 384 5.77 -9.65 -21.77
N THR A 385 7.12 -9.65 -21.69
CA THR A 385 7.98 -8.95 -22.65
C THR A 385 8.04 -9.70 -23.99
N LEU A 386 8.29 -11.01 -23.97
CA LEU A 386 8.42 -11.81 -25.20
C LEU A 386 7.12 -11.87 -26.01
N THR A 387 5.97 -11.95 -25.35
CA THR A 387 4.65 -11.93 -26.01
C THR A 387 4.35 -10.54 -26.59
N LEU A 388 4.71 -9.46 -25.88
CA LEU A 388 4.54 -8.10 -26.39
C LEU A 388 5.48 -7.84 -27.60
N GLU A 389 6.72 -8.34 -27.56
CA GLU A 389 7.65 -8.29 -28.70
C GLU A 389 7.16 -9.10 -29.90
N ALA A 390 6.43 -10.19 -29.66
CA ALA A 390 5.78 -10.98 -30.70
C ALA A 390 4.53 -10.30 -31.30
N GLY A 391 4.12 -9.13 -30.78
CA GLY A 391 3.00 -8.34 -31.28
C GLY A 391 1.64 -8.71 -30.68
N ILE A 392 1.60 -9.46 -29.59
CA ILE A 392 0.34 -9.74 -28.89
C ILE A 392 -0.15 -8.46 -28.21
N PRO A 393 -1.44 -8.08 -28.35
CA PRO A 393 -2.00 -6.90 -27.70
C PRO A 393 -1.87 -6.94 -26.18
N MET A 394 -1.66 -5.78 -25.56
CA MET A 394 -1.41 -5.66 -24.13
C MET A 394 -2.61 -6.13 -23.28
N GLU A 395 -3.81 -5.94 -23.79
CA GLU A 395 -5.07 -6.40 -23.17
C GLU A 395 -5.13 -7.93 -23.09
N SER A 396 -4.71 -8.60 -24.17
CA SER A 396 -4.63 -10.06 -24.23
C SER A 396 -3.58 -10.58 -23.24
N ILE A 397 -2.41 -9.91 -23.17
CA ILE A 397 -1.36 -10.25 -22.18
C ILE A 397 -1.87 -10.05 -20.77
N ALA A 398 -2.59 -8.95 -20.49
CA ALA A 398 -3.17 -8.67 -19.19
C ALA A 398 -4.16 -9.78 -18.78
N LYS A 399 -5.03 -10.24 -19.70
CA LYS A 399 -5.97 -11.34 -19.45
C LYS A 399 -5.25 -12.66 -19.21
N MET A 400 -4.26 -13.02 -20.05
CA MET A 400 -3.46 -14.22 -19.84
C MET A 400 -2.74 -14.22 -18.50
N MET A 401 -2.24 -13.06 -18.07
CA MET A 401 -1.53 -12.93 -16.80
C MET A 401 -2.45 -12.73 -15.58
N GLY A 402 -3.77 -12.61 -15.74
CA GLY A 402 -4.69 -12.35 -14.64
C GLY A 402 -4.43 -11.04 -13.92
N HIS A 403 -4.14 -9.97 -14.66
CA HIS A 403 -3.98 -8.63 -14.11
C HIS A 403 -5.32 -7.96 -13.91
N ALA A 404 -5.57 -7.44 -12.71
CA ALA A 404 -6.79 -6.68 -12.40
C ALA A 404 -6.81 -5.30 -13.08
N SER A 405 -5.64 -4.77 -13.49
CA SER A 405 -5.50 -3.50 -14.20
C SER A 405 -4.44 -3.62 -15.28
N ILE A 406 -4.70 -3.03 -16.44
CA ILE A 406 -3.76 -2.97 -17.57
C ILE A 406 -2.47 -2.23 -17.21
N SER A 407 -2.51 -1.31 -16.23
CA SER A 407 -1.33 -0.60 -15.72
C SER A 407 -0.26 -1.56 -15.18
N SER A 408 -0.65 -2.74 -14.69
CA SER A 408 0.29 -3.80 -14.29
C SER A 408 1.02 -4.44 -15.47
N THR A 409 0.48 -4.32 -16.68
CA THR A 409 1.07 -4.84 -17.92
C THR A 409 1.91 -3.78 -18.65
N GLN A 410 1.61 -2.49 -18.40
CA GLN A 410 2.36 -1.36 -18.99
C GLN A 410 3.86 -1.36 -18.64
N ILE A 411 4.26 -2.04 -17.56
CA ILE A 411 5.68 -2.21 -17.21
C ILE A 411 6.48 -2.93 -18.31
N TYR A 412 5.81 -3.71 -19.17
CA TYR A 412 6.44 -4.39 -20.33
C TYR A 412 6.49 -3.51 -21.56
N ALA A 413 5.75 -2.40 -21.58
CA ALA A 413 5.64 -1.47 -22.70
C ALA A 413 6.84 -0.49 -22.80
N GLN A 414 8.05 -0.93 -22.44
CA GLN A 414 9.24 -0.18 -22.86
C GLN A 414 9.35 -0.33 -24.39
N ILE A 415 8.68 0.61 -25.06
CA ILE A 415 8.68 0.68 -26.53
C ILE A 415 10.10 1.03 -26.93
N THR A 416 10.83 0.05 -27.50
CA THR A 416 12.13 0.28 -28.13
C THR A 416 11.91 0.89 -29.53
N ASP A 417 12.87 1.72 -29.99
CA ASP A 417 12.85 2.27 -31.36
C ASP A 417 12.68 1.17 -32.39
N GLN A 418 13.28 0.01 -32.15
CA GLN A 418 13.13 -1.17 -32.99
C GLN A 418 11.70 -1.71 -33.08
N LYS A 419 10.93 -1.60 -31.98
CA LYS A 419 9.53 -2.02 -32.01
C LYS A 419 8.69 -1.02 -32.79
N ILE A 420 8.91 0.27 -32.60
CA ILE A 420 8.24 1.32 -33.39
C ILE A 420 8.49 1.10 -34.87
N ALA A 421 9.75 0.87 -35.29
CA ALA A 421 10.11 0.60 -36.68
C ALA A 421 9.38 -0.64 -37.22
N ARG A 422 9.39 -1.76 -36.49
CA ARG A 422 8.70 -3.00 -36.91
C ARG A 422 7.18 -2.82 -37.02
N ASP A 423 6.57 -2.07 -36.08
CA ASP A 423 5.13 -1.83 -36.11
C ASP A 423 4.74 -0.96 -37.32
N MET A 424 5.59 0.02 -37.69
CA MET A 424 5.43 0.81 -38.91
C MET A 424 5.65 -0.02 -40.17
N ASP A 425 6.70 -0.85 -40.26
CA ASP A 425 6.91 -1.77 -41.36
C ASP A 425 5.72 -2.71 -41.58
N ARG A 426 5.12 -3.21 -40.48
CA ARG A 426 3.94 -4.06 -40.53
C ARG A 426 2.70 -3.31 -41.03
N LEU A 427 2.56 -2.05 -40.67
CA LEU A 427 1.47 -1.18 -41.15
C LEU A 427 1.65 -0.95 -42.69
N MET A 428 2.85 -0.58 -43.13
CA MET A 428 3.13 -0.32 -44.55
C MET A 428 2.82 -1.56 -45.42
N ARG A 429 3.24 -2.77 -45.00
CA ARG A 429 2.93 -4.02 -45.70
C ARG A 429 1.44 -4.38 -45.74
N LYS A 430 0.60 -3.82 -44.87
CA LYS A 430 -0.85 -4.04 -44.87
C LYS A 430 -1.58 -3.03 -45.75
N MET A 431 -0.92 -1.94 -46.12
CA MET A 431 -1.45 -0.88 -46.99
C MET A 431 -1.04 -1.04 -48.44
N GLU A 432 -0.08 -1.94 -48.70
CA GLU A 432 0.26 -2.47 -50.06
C GLU A 432 -0.71 -3.62 -50.41
#